data_a47de21d8c0f0d66ed7fcc954229edf7
#
_entry.id   a47de21d8c0f0d66ed7fcc954229edf7
#
_cell.length_a   1.000
_cell.length_b   1.000
_cell.length_c   1.000
_cell.angle_alpha   90.00
_cell.angle_beta   90.00
_cell.angle_gamma   90.00
#
_symmetry.space_group_name_H-M   'P 1'
#
loop_
_entity.id
_entity.type
_entity.pdbx_description
1 polymer ?
#
loop_
_entity_poly.entity_id
_entity_poly.type
_entity_poly.pdbx_seq_one_letter_code
_entity_poly.pdbx_strand_id
1 'polypeptide(L)'
;VTTECGKERREPTERTATVSRWLPFSCVDGPGNRLVLFLQGCNFRCPGCHNPHTMGLCDHCGDCVATCPSGALTLIEGRPGERRVRWQAALCTDCDRCIDGCLRHASPKTSQMSVAEVLALLRRYGPLLTGITVSGGEATTQLPFVIALFTAIRQAQDLSHLTCLLDSNGSLAETGWQRLLPVLDGAMIDLKGWRDSVHHSLTGVGRERVLASLRLLASHGKLAELRLLHVPGRSDFLDADGKLETGLASFLQNLGPVPIRLNGFRQHGVRGVATSWPEAGRDELTRLARAVSDRGLGPVSLPAII
;
A
#
# COMPACT_ATOMS: atom_id res chain seq x y z
N VAL A 1 -41.90 14.04 -17.18
CA VAL A 1 -40.73 13.76 -18.01
C VAL A 1 -39.51 14.00 -17.12
N THR A 2 -39.02 12.95 -16.50
CA THR A 2 -37.79 12.96 -15.68
C THR A 2 -36.63 12.57 -16.58
N THR A 3 -35.77 13.52 -16.88
CA THR A 3 -34.51 13.32 -17.59
C THR A 3 -33.54 12.59 -16.63
N GLU A 4 -33.34 11.29 -16.85
CA GLU A 4 -32.23 10.56 -16.27
C GLU A 4 -30.92 11.13 -16.79
N CYS A 5 -30.11 11.67 -15.89
CA CYS A 5 -28.75 12.10 -16.16
C CYS A 5 -27.89 10.85 -16.47
N GLY A 6 -27.69 10.59 -17.75
CA GLY A 6 -26.87 9.49 -18.23
C GLY A 6 -25.41 9.65 -17.77
N LYS A 7 -25.02 8.95 -16.71
CA LYS A 7 -23.60 8.69 -16.43
C LYS A 7 -23.10 7.76 -17.51
N GLU A 8 -22.39 8.33 -18.50
CA GLU A 8 -21.61 7.54 -19.47
C GLU A 8 -20.76 6.52 -18.69
N ARG A 9 -21.03 5.25 -18.88
CA ARG A 9 -20.18 4.16 -18.37
C ARG A 9 -18.90 4.19 -19.18
N ARG A 10 -17.85 4.83 -18.66
CA ARG A 10 -16.52 4.75 -19.26
C ARG A 10 -16.15 3.27 -19.42
N GLU A 11 -15.53 2.91 -20.53
CA GLU A 11 -15.01 1.57 -20.71
C GLU A 11 -14.06 1.20 -19.58
N PRO A 12 -14.01 -0.06 -19.13
CA PRO A 12 -13.14 -0.50 -18.04
C PRO A 12 -11.67 -0.12 -18.26
N THR A 13 -11.19 -0.12 -19.49
CA THR A 13 -9.81 0.22 -19.89
C THR A 13 -9.50 1.71 -19.82
N GLU A 14 -10.50 2.58 -19.88
CA GLU A 14 -10.36 4.04 -19.74
C GLU A 14 -10.33 4.50 -18.27
N ARG A 15 -10.61 3.60 -17.32
CA ARG A 15 -10.57 3.93 -15.90
C ARG A 15 -9.17 4.31 -15.48
N THR A 16 -9.02 5.45 -14.81
CA THR A 16 -7.73 5.99 -14.37
C THR A 16 -7.56 5.92 -12.87
N ALA A 17 -6.31 5.92 -12.44
CA ALA A 17 -5.91 6.12 -11.05
C ALA A 17 -4.82 7.18 -10.93
N THR A 18 -4.75 7.82 -9.76
CA THR A 18 -3.62 8.68 -9.40
C THR A 18 -2.49 7.79 -8.91
N VAL A 19 -1.42 7.75 -9.67
CA VAL A 19 -0.23 6.94 -9.42
C VAL A 19 0.90 7.84 -8.92
N SER A 20 1.48 7.51 -7.77
CA SER A 20 2.63 8.21 -7.22
C SER A 20 3.94 7.72 -7.85
N ARG A 21 4.03 6.43 -8.12
CA ARG A 21 5.23 5.78 -8.68
C ARG A 21 4.88 4.41 -9.23
N TRP A 22 5.71 3.89 -10.12
CA TRP A 22 5.72 2.49 -10.49
C TRP A 22 7.17 1.98 -10.64
N LEU A 23 7.36 0.68 -10.43
CA LEU A 23 8.64 -0.01 -10.61
C LEU A 23 8.45 -1.12 -11.65
N PRO A 24 9.32 -1.18 -12.67
CA PRO A 24 9.22 -2.25 -13.67
C PRO A 24 9.52 -3.64 -13.06
N PHE A 25 10.37 -3.69 -12.02
CA PHE A 25 10.83 -4.92 -11.38
C PHE A 25 10.96 -4.74 -9.87
N SER A 26 10.44 -5.70 -9.12
CA SER A 26 10.65 -5.83 -7.68
C SER A 26 10.55 -7.30 -7.27
N CYS A 27 11.48 -7.74 -6.42
CA CYS A 27 11.48 -9.07 -5.79
C CYS A 27 11.14 -9.01 -4.29
N VAL A 28 10.70 -7.83 -3.79
CA VAL A 28 10.39 -7.62 -2.35
C VAL A 28 8.92 -7.30 -2.10
N ASP A 29 8.18 -7.01 -3.15
CA ASP A 29 6.75 -6.64 -3.10
C ASP A 29 5.84 -7.83 -3.46
N GLY A 30 6.17 -9.00 -2.95
CA GLY A 30 5.51 -10.27 -3.17
C GLY A 30 6.43 -11.31 -3.84
N PRO A 31 5.98 -12.56 -3.99
CA PRO A 31 6.77 -13.63 -4.58
C PRO A 31 7.06 -13.40 -6.07
N GLY A 32 8.27 -13.77 -6.47
CA GLY A 32 8.74 -13.66 -7.86
C GLY A 32 9.15 -12.23 -8.24
N ASN A 33 9.24 -11.98 -9.53
CA ASN A 33 9.58 -10.66 -10.08
C ASN A 33 8.31 -9.94 -10.53
N ARG A 34 8.04 -8.75 -10.00
CA ARG A 34 6.76 -8.08 -10.13
C ARG A 34 6.88 -6.65 -10.64
N LEU A 35 5.97 -6.25 -11.52
CA LEU A 35 5.72 -4.83 -11.72
C LEU A 35 4.97 -4.33 -10.48
N VAL A 36 5.42 -3.21 -9.91
CA VAL A 36 4.75 -2.61 -8.73
C VAL A 36 4.17 -1.26 -9.10
N LEU A 37 2.89 -1.08 -8.79
CA LEU A 37 2.17 0.17 -8.99
C LEU A 37 1.80 0.77 -7.64
N PHE A 38 2.32 1.96 -7.33
CA PHE A 38 2.03 2.66 -6.08
C PHE A 38 0.96 3.73 -6.32
N LEU A 39 -0.22 3.53 -5.76
CA LEU A 39 -1.33 4.47 -5.86
C LEU A 39 -1.22 5.57 -4.80
N GLN A 40 -1.68 6.77 -5.15
CA GLN A 40 -1.74 7.91 -4.24
C GLN A 40 -3.01 7.89 -3.40
N GLY A 41 -2.91 8.32 -2.16
CA GLY A 41 -4.01 8.36 -1.19
C GLY A 41 -3.94 7.22 -0.17
N CYS A 42 -4.17 7.54 1.10
CA CYS A 42 -4.24 6.57 2.19
C CYS A 42 -5.29 7.01 3.19
N ASN A 43 -6.01 6.06 3.75
CA ASN A 43 -7.00 6.28 4.79
C ASN A 43 -6.45 6.10 6.22
N PHE A 44 -5.16 5.70 6.35
CA PHE A 44 -4.44 5.71 7.62
C PHE A 44 -3.60 6.99 7.75
N ARG A 45 -3.18 7.30 8.99
CA ARG A 45 -2.32 8.44 9.33
C ARG A 45 -1.19 7.97 10.24
N CYS A 46 -0.43 6.96 9.77
CA CYS A 46 0.65 6.35 10.55
C CYS A 46 1.77 7.36 10.80
N PRO A 47 2.12 7.69 12.05
CA PRO A 47 3.26 8.56 12.33
C PRO A 47 4.58 8.00 11.79
N GLY A 48 4.77 6.66 11.84
CA GLY A 48 5.94 5.96 11.33
C GLY A 48 5.86 5.56 9.85
N CYS A 49 5.08 6.25 9.03
CA CYS A 49 4.97 5.94 7.61
C CYS A 49 6.26 6.30 6.86
N HIS A 50 6.81 5.37 6.06
CA HIS A 50 7.99 5.61 5.24
C HIS A 50 7.70 6.47 4.00
N ASN A 51 6.44 6.53 3.57
CA ASN A 51 5.99 7.29 2.41
C ASN A 51 4.86 8.26 2.77
N PRO A 52 5.05 9.18 3.73
CA PRO A 52 3.96 10.04 4.23
C PRO A 52 3.37 10.94 3.13
N HIS A 53 4.13 11.23 2.08
CA HIS A 53 3.71 12.00 0.91
C HIS A 53 2.65 11.28 0.05
N THR A 54 2.42 9.99 0.28
CA THR A 54 1.36 9.23 -0.40
C THR A 54 0.04 9.22 0.36
N MET A 55 -0.03 9.81 1.56
CA MET A 55 -1.25 9.81 2.38
C MET A 55 -2.35 10.70 1.81
N GLY A 56 -2.00 11.92 1.40
CA GLY A 56 -2.94 12.89 0.88
C GLY A 56 -3.07 12.84 -0.64
N LEU A 57 -4.17 13.40 -1.15
CA LEU A 57 -4.31 13.75 -2.56
C LEU A 57 -3.96 15.22 -2.75
N CYS A 58 -3.26 15.55 -3.83
CA CYS A 58 -2.97 16.94 -4.17
C CYS A 58 -4.27 17.69 -4.52
N ASP A 59 -4.54 18.77 -3.80
CA ASP A 59 -5.68 19.66 -4.05
C ASP A 59 -5.34 20.83 -5.00
N HIS A 60 -4.14 20.77 -5.57
CA HIS A 60 -3.65 21.78 -6.52
C HIS A 60 -3.61 23.22 -5.98
N CYS A 61 -3.39 23.41 -4.67
CA CYS A 61 -3.31 24.75 -4.06
C CYS A 61 -2.21 25.64 -4.67
N GLY A 62 -1.12 25.04 -5.17
CA GLY A 62 -0.01 25.76 -5.79
C GLY A 62 1.14 26.13 -4.85
N ASP A 63 1.00 25.94 -3.52
CA ASP A 63 1.99 26.35 -2.50
C ASP A 63 3.41 25.82 -2.80
N CYS A 64 3.50 24.61 -3.35
CA CYS A 64 4.77 23.96 -3.68
C CYS A 64 5.43 24.49 -4.98
N VAL A 65 4.72 25.25 -5.81
CA VAL A 65 5.28 25.75 -7.09
C VAL A 65 6.42 26.71 -6.83
N ALA A 66 6.25 27.69 -5.91
CA ALA A 66 7.26 28.65 -5.55
C ALA A 66 8.48 28.03 -4.87
N THR A 67 8.35 26.84 -4.27
CA THR A 67 9.46 26.15 -3.59
C THR A 67 10.27 25.25 -4.52
N CYS A 68 9.86 25.08 -5.79
CA CYS A 68 10.52 24.21 -6.75
C CYS A 68 11.72 24.91 -7.39
N PRO A 69 12.99 24.54 -7.06
CA PRO A 69 14.15 25.27 -7.54
C PRO A 69 14.45 25.06 -9.03
N SER A 70 13.97 23.96 -9.61
CA SER A 70 14.17 23.62 -11.01
C SER A 70 13.03 24.07 -11.94
N GLY A 71 11.97 24.68 -11.39
CA GLY A 71 10.78 25.04 -12.18
C GLY A 71 9.99 23.83 -12.72
N ALA A 72 10.24 22.63 -12.17
CA ALA A 72 9.54 21.41 -12.59
C ALA A 72 8.03 21.41 -12.21
N LEU A 73 7.61 22.33 -11.35
CA LEU A 73 6.21 22.53 -10.97
C LEU A 73 5.70 23.85 -11.54
N THR A 74 4.56 23.80 -12.19
CA THR A 74 3.87 24.99 -12.69
C THR A 74 2.40 24.92 -12.32
N LEU A 75 1.79 26.07 -12.06
CA LEU A 75 0.34 26.16 -11.88
C LEU A 75 -0.26 26.47 -13.25
N ILE A 76 -1.13 25.61 -13.72
CA ILE A 76 -1.86 25.78 -14.97
C ILE A 76 -3.33 26.01 -14.68
N GLU A 77 -3.96 26.87 -15.46
CA GLU A 77 -5.41 27.03 -15.46
C GLU A 77 -6.05 25.97 -16.37
N GLY A 78 -7.04 25.27 -15.84
CA GLY A 78 -7.88 24.34 -16.59
C GLY A 78 -9.17 25.01 -17.07
N ARG A 79 -10.33 24.41 -16.75
CA ARG A 79 -11.62 25.04 -16.95
C ARG A 79 -11.75 26.28 -16.05
N PRO A 80 -12.65 27.24 -16.35
CA PRO A 80 -12.86 28.42 -15.51
C PRO A 80 -13.01 28.04 -14.03
N GLY A 81 -12.10 28.54 -13.17
CA GLY A 81 -12.05 28.24 -11.74
C GLY A 81 -11.30 26.96 -11.35
N GLU A 82 -10.77 26.16 -12.29
CA GLU A 82 -10.00 24.97 -12.03
C GLU A 82 -8.50 25.24 -12.23
N ARG A 83 -7.74 25.22 -11.13
CA ARG A 83 -6.27 25.30 -11.19
C ARG A 83 -5.67 23.93 -10.96
N ARG A 84 -4.56 23.62 -11.64
CA ARG A 84 -3.82 22.38 -11.49
C ARG A 84 -2.34 22.62 -11.36
N VAL A 85 -1.71 21.98 -10.39
CA VAL A 85 -0.25 21.87 -10.35
C VAL A 85 0.15 20.80 -11.37
N ARG A 86 0.95 21.22 -12.34
CA ARG A 86 1.55 20.34 -13.35
C ARG A 86 2.99 20.04 -12.96
N TRP A 87 3.32 18.77 -12.90
CA TRP A 87 4.69 18.30 -12.70
C TRP A 87 5.32 17.86 -14.03
N GLN A 88 6.55 18.30 -14.27
CA GLN A 88 7.35 17.94 -15.42
C GLN A 88 8.55 17.11 -14.93
N ALA A 89 8.47 15.79 -15.08
CA ALA A 89 9.46 14.85 -14.58
C ALA A 89 10.88 15.14 -15.15
N ALA A 90 10.97 15.54 -16.43
CA ALA A 90 12.25 15.84 -17.09
C ALA A 90 13.01 17.03 -16.47
N LEU A 91 12.32 17.93 -15.78
CA LEU A 91 12.91 19.08 -15.08
C LEU A 91 13.15 18.84 -13.60
N CYS A 92 12.62 17.72 -13.06
CA CYS A 92 12.67 17.42 -11.64
C CYS A 92 14.07 16.95 -11.23
N THR A 93 14.63 17.58 -10.18
CA THR A 93 15.93 17.21 -9.58
C THR A 93 15.76 16.32 -8.34
N ASP A 94 14.56 15.81 -8.07
CA ASP A 94 14.21 14.97 -6.93
C ASP A 94 14.63 15.53 -5.55
N CYS A 95 14.66 16.86 -5.43
CA CYS A 95 15.02 17.53 -4.17
C CYS A 95 13.96 17.46 -3.07
N ASP A 96 12.77 16.98 -3.35
CA ASP A 96 11.60 16.76 -2.49
C ASP A 96 11.05 17.97 -1.70
N ARG A 97 11.55 19.21 -1.95
CA ARG A 97 11.05 20.42 -1.27
C ARG A 97 9.53 20.59 -1.38
N CYS A 98 8.95 20.21 -2.53
CA CYS A 98 7.50 20.23 -2.74
C CYS A 98 6.73 19.23 -1.87
N ILE A 99 7.37 18.14 -1.47
CA ILE A 99 6.81 17.11 -0.59
C ILE A 99 7.01 17.53 0.87
N ASP A 100 8.19 18.05 1.21
CA ASP A 100 8.54 18.47 2.58
C ASP A 100 7.67 19.62 3.08
N GLY A 101 7.35 20.58 2.20
CA GLY A 101 6.51 21.72 2.52
C GLY A 101 5.00 21.47 2.40
N CYS A 102 4.57 20.27 2.00
CA CYS A 102 3.14 20.01 1.76
C CYS A 102 2.37 19.71 3.05
N LEU A 103 1.56 20.65 3.51
CA LEU A 103 0.69 20.50 4.70
C LEU A 103 -0.41 19.44 4.54
N ARG A 104 -0.66 18.97 3.31
CA ARG A 104 -1.67 17.96 2.99
C ARG A 104 -1.12 16.54 2.98
N HIS A 105 0.18 16.38 3.28
CA HIS A 105 0.89 15.09 3.15
C HIS A 105 0.67 14.44 1.77
N ALA A 106 0.70 15.26 0.73
CA ALA A 106 0.50 14.86 -0.66
C ALA A 106 1.77 15.09 -1.48
N SER A 107 1.83 14.43 -2.63
CA SER A 107 2.86 14.68 -3.62
C SER A 107 2.24 15.30 -4.88
N PRO A 108 2.81 16.37 -5.45
CA PRO A 108 2.46 16.83 -6.79
C PRO A 108 3.09 15.96 -7.89
N LYS A 109 4.08 15.13 -7.54
CA LYS A 109 4.78 14.22 -8.45
C LYS A 109 3.92 12.96 -8.70
N THR A 110 2.73 13.15 -9.25
CA THR A 110 1.80 12.05 -9.55
C THR A 110 1.39 12.10 -11.02
N SER A 111 0.99 10.97 -11.56
CA SER A 111 0.43 10.85 -12.89
C SER A 111 -0.95 10.20 -12.82
N GLN A 112 -1.83 10.59 -13.75
CA GLN A 112 -3.05 9.83 -14.01
C GLN A 112 -2.68 8.71 -14.98
N MET A 113 -2.91 7.47 -14.58
CA MET A 113 -2.67 6.31 -15.45
C MET A 113 -3.96 5.54 -15.65
N SER A 114 -4.26 5.25 -16.90
CA SER A 114 -5.37 4.38 -17.28
C SER A 114 -5.01 2.91 -17.16
N VAL A 115 -6.02 2.05 -17.08
CA VAL A 115 -5.83 0.59 -17.14
C VAL A 115 -5.07 0.21 -18.42
N ALA A 116 -5.40 0.81 -19.56
CA ALA A 116 -4.74 0.55 -20.84
C ALA A 116 -3.23 0.83 -20.80
N GLU A 117 -2.82 1.94 -20.18
CA GLU A 117 -1.40 2.29 -20.01
C GLU A 117 -0.67 1.28 -19.12
N VAL A 118 -1.30 0.80 -18.04
CA VAL A 118 -0.69 -0.23 -17.18
C VAL A 118 -0.58 -1.56 -17.92
N LEU A 119 -1.58 -1.96 -18.72
CA LEU A 119 -1.47 -3.15 -19.55
C LEU A 119 -0.34 -3.04 -20.59
N ALA A 120 -0.12 -1.86 -21.15
CA ALA A 120 1.01 -1.61 -22.06
C ALA A 120 2.37 -1.78 -21.35
N LEU A 121 2.49 -1.33 -20.09
CA LEU A 121 3.69 -1.59 -19.27
C LEU A 121 3.87 -3.07 -19.00
N LEU A 122 2.80 -3.79 -18.63
CA LEU A 122 2.86 -5.24 -18.40
C LEU A 122 3.31 -5.99 -19.66
N ARG A 123 2.83 -5.61 -20.83
CA ARG A 123 3.28 -6.20 -22.12
C ARG A 123 4.76 -5.92 -22.39
N ARG A 124 5.18 -4.68 -22.14
CA ARG A 124 6.58 -4.26 -22.35
C ARG A 124 7.56 -5.06 -21.50
N TYR A 125 7.22 -5.32 -20.25
CA TYR A 125 8.09 -6.02 -19.29
C TYR A 125 7.71 -7.48 -19.06
N GLY A 126 6.58 -7.92 -19.60
CA GLY A 126 5.92 -9.21 -19.36
C GLY A 126 6.83 -10.44 -19.36
N PRO A 127 7.78 -10.61 -20.32
CA PRO A 127 8.65 -11.79 -20.35
C PRO A 127 9.49 -12.00 -19.09
N LEU A 128 9.68 -10.95 -18.28
CA LEU A 128 10.47 -10.98 -17.05
C LEU A 128 9.62 -10.97 -15.78
N LEU A 129 8.30 -10.90 -15.92
CA LEU A 129 7.38 -10.74 -14.79
C LEU A 129 6.65 -12.04 -14.45
N THR A 130 6.49 -12.29 -13.15
CA THR A 130 5.58 -13.30 -12.62
C THR A 130 4.22 -12.70 -12.24
N GLY A 131 4.11 -11.36 -12.18
CA GLY A 131 2.87 -10.70 -11.86
C GLY A 131 2.99 -9.20 -11.62
N ILE A 132 1.88 -8.63 -11.14
CA ILE A 132 1.79 -7.25 -10.69
C ILE A 132 1.44 -7.21 -9.20
N THR A 133 2.00 -6.24 -8.49
CA THR A 133 1.53 -5.83 -7.15
C THR A 133 1.02 -4.41 -7.21
N VAL A 134 -0.20 -4.19 -6.74
CA VAL A 134 -0.74 -2.84 -6.53
C VAL A 134 -0.63 -2.51 -5.05
N SER A 135 0.08 -1.44 -4.75
CA SER A 135 0.43 -0.92 -3.44
C SER A 135 0.23 0.61 -3.40
N GLY A 136 0.97 1.35 -2.54
CA GLY A 136 0.96 2.81 -2.55
C GLY A 136 0.82 3.41 -1.15
N GLY A 137 -0.03 4.43 -1.00
CA GLY A 137 -0.57 4.82 0.30
C GLY A 137 -1.47 3.71 0.82
N GLU A 138 -2.67 3.61 0.22
CA GLU A 138 -3.56 2.45 0.36
C GLU A 138 -4.26 2.20 -0.99
N ALA A 139 -3.95 1.10 -1.63
CA ALA A 139 -4.44 0.77 -2.96
C ALA A 139 -5.97 0.71 -3.05
N THR A 140 -6.61 0.26 -1.98
CA THR A 140 -8.07 0.10 -1.93
C THR A 140 -8.85 1.41 -1.86
N THR A 141 -8.18 2.54 -1.62
CA THR A 141 -8.82 3.87 -1.77
C THR A 141 -9.22 4.16 -3.21
N GLN A 142 -8.57 3.49 -4.17
CA GLN A 142 -8.87 3.55 -5.60
C GLN A 142 -9.39 2.19 -6.12
N LEU A 143 -10.16 1.46 -5.30
CA LEU A 143 -10.67 0.12 -5.54
C LEU A 143 -11.30 -0.10 -6.93
N PRO A 144 -12.11 0.84 -7.49
CA PRO A 144 -12.69 0.66 -8.81
C PRO A 144 -11.64 0.51 -9.92
N PHE A 145 -10.50 1.19 -9.80
CA PHE A 145 -9.38 1.03 -10.74
C PHE A 145 -8.69 -0.32 -10.54
N VAL A 146 -8.41 -0.72 -9.30
CA VAL A 146 -7.75 -2.00 -8.98
C VAL A 146 -8.56 -3.17 -9.55
N ILE A 147 -9.87 -3.18 -9.33
CA ILE A 147 -10.78 -4.21 -9.89
C ILE A 147 -10.72 -4.20 -11.41
N ALA A 148 -10.83 -3.04 -12.05
CA ALA A 148 -10.81 -2.93 -13.51
C ALA A 148 -9.47 -3.43 -14.10
N LEU A 149 -8.35 -3.06 -13.46
CA LEU A 149 -7.02 -3.49 -13.88
C LEU A 149 -6.86 -5.02 -13.78
N PHE A 150 -7.18 -5.61 -12.63
CA PHE A 150 -7.06 -7.05 -12.44
C PHE A 150 -8.01 -7.83 -13.34
N THR A 151 -9.23 -7.33 -13.56
CA THR A 151 -10.16 -7.90 -14.53
C THR A 151 -9.58 -7.88 -15.94
N ALA A 152 -9.01 -6.75 -16.37
CA ALA A 152 -8.44 -6.61 -17.70
C ALA A 152 -7.21 -7.52 -17.91
N ILE A 153 -6.37 -7.71 -16.88
CA ILE A 153 -5.25 -8.68 -16.92
C ILE A 153 -5.78 -10.11 -17.11
N ARG A 154 -6.83 -10.51 -16.39
CA ARG A 154 -7.44 -11.84 -16.52
C ARG A 154 -8.05 -12.10 -17.89
N GLN A 155 -8.62 -11.06 -18.48
CA GLN A 155 -9.25 -11.15 -19.81
C GLN A 155 -8.24 -11.10 -20.96
N ALA A 156 -7.07 -10.54 -20.74
CA ALA A 156 -6.01 -10.45 -21.74
C ALA A 156 -5.27 -11.79 -21.85
N GLN A 157 -5.44 -12.50 -22.97
CA GLN A 157 -4.84 -13.83 -23.19
C GLN A 157 -3.31 -13.83 -23.01
N ASP A 158 -2.64 -12.77 -23.43
CA ASP A 158 -1.20 -12.57 -23.33
C ASP A 158 -0.70 -12.25 -21.91
N LEU A 159 -1.58 -11.81 -21.01
CA LEU A 159 -1.25 -11.41 -19.64
C LEU A 159 -1.90 -12.27 -18.55
N SER A 160 -2.80 -13.17 -18.91
CA SER A 160 -3.61 -13.96 -17.97
C SER A 160 -2.79 -14.89 -17.06
N HIS A 161 -1.54 -15.17 -17.44
CA HIS A 161 -0.58 -15.94 -16.64
C HIS A 161 0.03 -15.12 -15.48
N LEU A 162 -0.06 -13.79 -15.52
CA LEU A 162 0.48 -12.92 -14.49
C LEU A 162 -0.41 -12.94 -13.24
N THR A 163 0.21 -13.11 -12.07
CA THR A 163 -0.51 -13.05 -10.81
C THR A 163 -0.78 -11.61 -10.38
N CYS A 164 -1.98 -11.34 -9.83
CA CYS A 164 -2.44 -10.05 -9.35
C CYS A 164 -2.42 -10.01 -7.81
N LEU A 165 -1.46 -9.32 -7.22
CA LEU A 165 -1.35 -9.15 -5.78
C LEU A 165 -1.72 -7.74 -5.34
N LEU A 166 -2.29 -7.67 -4.14
CA LEU A 166 -2.58 -6.41 -3.45
C LEU A 166 -1.72 -6.30 -2.19
N ASP A 167 -1.08 -5.15 -1.99
CA ASP A 167 -0.43 -4.76 -0.75
C ASP A 167 -1.32 -3.72 -0.06
N SER A 168 -1.82 -4.02 1.15
CA SER A 168 -2.88 -3.24 1.78
C SER A 168 -2.75 -3.17 3.30
N ASN A 169 -3.21 -2.07 3.86
CA ASN A 169 -3.37 -1.91 5.30
C ASN A 169 -4.56 -2.71 5.90
N GLY A 170 -5.31 -3.42 5.07
CA GLY A 170 -6.40 -4.30 5.48
C GLY A 170 -7.69 -3.60 5.91
N SER A 171 -7.82 -2.29 5.73
CA SER A 171 -9.01 -1.54 6.18
C SER A 171 -10.22 -1.63 5.25
N LEU A 172 -10.09 -2.31 4.11
CA LEU A 172 -11.18 -2.46 3.14
C LEU A 172 -12.38 -3.18 3.78
N ALA A 173 -13.57 -2.64 3.58
CA ALA A 173 -14.80 -3.31 4.04
C ALA A 173 -15.03 -4.63 3.31
N GLU A 174 -15.73 -5.56 3.94
CA GLU A 174 -16.03 -6.89 3.39
C GLU A 174 -16.65 -6.83 1.99
N THR A 175 -17.61 -5.94 1.78
CA THR A 175 -18.25 -5.73 0.46
C THR A 175 -17.25 -5.31 -0.62
N GLY A 176 -16.17 -4.61 -0.25
CA GLY A 176 -15.08 -4.27 -1.15
C GLY A 176 -14.24 -5.50 -1.49
N TRP A 177 -13.90 -6.31 -0.49
CA TRP A 177 -13.19 -7.58 -0.69
C TRP A 177 -13.97 -8.54 -1.57
N GLN A 178 -15.27 -8.73 -1.32
CA GLN A 178 -16.13 -9.60 -2.14
C GLN A 178 -16.10 -9.22 -3.63
N ARG A 179 -15.97 -7.94 -3.94
CA ARG A 179 -15.84 -7.48 -5.34
C ARG A 179 -14.44 -7.73 -5.92
N LEU A 180 -13.41 -7.75 -5.09
CA LEU A 180 -12.01 -7.92 -5.51
C LEU A 180 -11.60 -9.39 -5.59
N LEU A 181 -12.10 -10.25 -4.70
CA LEU A 181 -11.75 -11.67 -4.58
C LEU A 181 -11.78 -12.44 -5.92
N PRO A 182 -12.76 -12.23 -6.84
CA PRO A 182 -12.80 -12.98 -8.10
C PRO A 182 -11.61 -12.74 -9.03
N VAL A 183 -10.93 -11.61 -8.89
CA VAL A 183 -9.81 -11.20 -9.77
C VAL A 183 -8.47 -11.13 -9.05
N LEU A 184 -8.46 -11.29 -7.72
CA LEU A 184 -7.29 -11.25 -6.86
C LEU A 184 -6.63 -12.64 -6.76
N ASP A 185 -5.31 -12.74 -6.83
CA ASP A 185 -4.59 -13.97 -6.49
C ASP A 185 -4.19 -14.03 -5.02
N GLY A 186 -3.84 -12.89 -4.44
CA GLY A 186 -3.52 -12.80 -3.03
C GLY A 186 -3.34 -11.37 -2.55
N ALA A 187 -3.47 -11.19 -1.25
CA ALA A 187 -3.21 -9.93 -0.58
C ALA A 187 -2.14 -10.11 0.51
N MET A 188 -1.28 -9.12 0.62
CA MET A 188 -0.34 -8.95 1.72
C MET A 188 -0.94 -7.90 2.65
N ILE A 189 -1.12 -8.24 3.92
CA ILE A 189 -1.85 -7.38 4.88
C ILE A 189 -0.95 -7.02 6.06
N ASP A 190 -0.89 -5.74 6.36
CA ASP A 190 -0.18 -5.21 7.51
C ASP A 190 -1.03 -5.22 8.79
N LEU A 191 -0.56 -5.87 9.85
CA LEU A 191 -1.05 -5.68 11.22
C LEU A 191 0.01 -4.89 12.00
N LYS A 192 -0.33 -3.66 12.40
CA LYS A 192 0.65 -2.71 12.98
C LYS A 192 0.65 -2.69 14.52
N GLY A 193 -0.31 -3.32 15.16
CA GLY A 193 -0.41 -3.51 16.61
C GLY A 193 -1.48 -4.52 16.93
N TRP A 194 -1.30 -5.28 18.04
CA TRP A 194 -2.27 -6.30 18.41
C TRP A 194 -3.44 -5.70 19.21
N ARG A 195 -3.18 -4.97 20.31
CA ARG A 195 -4.26 -4.27 21.03
C ARG A 195 -4.79 -3.10 20.19
N ASP A 196 -6.10 -2.89 20.24
CA ASP A 196 -6.75 -1.81 19.46
C ASP A 196 -6.14 -0.44 19.76
N SER A 197 -5.85 -0.14 21.02
CA SER A 197 -5.21 1.11 21.44
C SER A 197 -3.81 1.28 20.85
N VAL A 198 -3.04 0.20 20.73
CA VAL A 198 -1.70 0.22 20.13
C VAL A 198 -1.82 0.39 18.62
N HIS A 199 -2.68 -0.38 17.97
CA HIS A 199 -2.95 -0.23 16.53
C HIS A 199 -3.40 1.19 16.20
N HIS A 200 -4.33 1.75 16.98
CA HIS A 200 -4.81 3.13 16.81
C HIS A 200 -3.69 4.16 16.99
N SER A 201 -2.81 3.99 17.99
CA SER A 201 -1.68 4.89 18.19
C SER A 201 -0.67 4.90 17.04
N LEU A 202 -0.51 3.76 16.34
CA LEU A 202 0.42 3.56 15.22
C LEU A 202 -0.19 3.87 13.85
N THR A 203 -1.53 3.98 13.74
CA THR A 203 -2.20 4.10 12.44
C THR A 203 -3.24 5.23 12.37
N GLY A 204 -3.73 5.69 13.53
CA GLY A 204 -4.87 6.60 13.64
C GLY A 204 -6.23 5.91 13.49
N VAL A 205 -6.28 4.56 13.39
CA VAL A 205 -7.52 3.81 13.12
C VAL A 205 -7.54 2.52 13.96
N GLY A 206 -8.71 2.06 14.36
CA GLY A 206 -8.89 0.77 15.04
C GLY A 206 -8.59 -0.44 14.14
N ARG A 207 -8.23 -1.57 14.78
CA ARG A 207 -7.77 -2.79 14.07
C ARG A 207 -8.87 -3.70 13.54
N GLU A 208 -10.13 -3.51 13.94
CA GLU A 208 -11.23 -4.47 13.69
C GLU A 208 -11.40 -4.84 12.22
N ARG A 209 -11.33 -3.83 11.32
CA ARG A 209 -11.41 -4.08 9.87
C ARG A 209 -10.21 -4.88 9.35
N VAL A 210 -9.02 -4.65 9.90
CA VAL A 210 -7.81 -5.40 9.54
C VAL A 210 -7.97 -6.86 9.91
N LEU A 211 -8.42 -7.14 11.14
CA LEU A 211 -8.68 -8.51 11.59
C LEU A 211 -9.78 -9.20 10.79
N ALA A 212 -10.84 -8.48 10.43
CA ALA A 212 -11.90 -9.01 9.56
C ALA A 212 -11.34 -9.35 8.15
N SER A 213 -10.52 -8.48 7.57
CA SER A 213 -9.86 -8.70 6.28
C SER A 213 -8.94 -9.92 6.31
N LEU A 214 -8.14 -10.07 7.37
CA LEU A 214 -7.26 -11.23 7.55
C LEU A 214 -8.05 -12.54 7.58
N ARG A 215 -9.15 -12.60 8.37
CA ARG A 215 -10.03 -13.80 8.43
C ARG A 215 -10.65 -14.10 7.08
N LEU A 216 -11.20 -13.10 6.41
CA LEU A 216 -11.85 -13.25 5.11
C LEU A 216 -10.87 -13.77 4.06
N LEU A 217 -9.69 -13.14 3.96
CA LEU A 217 -8.68 -13.53 2.97
C LEU A 217 -8.12 -14.93 3.25
N ALA A 218 -7.89 -15.27 4.53
CA ALA A 218 -7.45 -16.61 4.93
C ALA A 218 -8.49 -17.68 4.57
N SER A 219 -9.78 -17.45 4.87
CA SER A 219 -10.86 -18.40 4.55
C SER A 219 -11.06 -18.63 3.04
N HIS A 220 -10.62 -17.68 2.19
CA HIS A 220 -10.64 -17.82 0.73
C HIS A 220 -9.31 -18.28 0.14
N GLY A 221 -8.29 -18.58 0.97
CA GLY A 221 -6.94 -18.91 0.49
C GLY A 221 -6.25 -17.78 -0.27
N LYS A 222 -6.63 -16.52 0.03
CA LYS A 222 -6.11 -15.30 -0.63
C LYS A 222 -5.22 -14.44 0.28
N LEU A 223 -4.93 -14.87 1.51
CA LEU A 223 -3.95 -14.22 2.36
C LEU A 223 -2.55 -14.71 1.96
N ALA A 224 -1.88 -13.94 1.09
CA ALA A 224 -0.56 -14.30 0.59
C ALA A 224 0.54 -14.11 1.63
N GLU A 225 0.40 -13.08 2.49
CA GLU A 225 1.34 -12.76 3.55
C GLU A 225 0.69 -11.89 4.62
N LEU A 226 0.88 -12.24 5.89
CA LEU A 226 0.61 -11.35 7.01
C LEU A 226 1.91 -10.64 7.40
N ARG A 227 1.88 -9.33 7.50
CA ARG A 227 3.03 -8.51 7.89
C ARG A 227 2.84 -7.93 9.28
N LEU A 228 3.78 -8.19 10.18
CA LEU A 228 3.83 -7.59 11.52
C LEU A 228 4.92 -6.52 11.55
N LEU A 229 4.53 -5.27 11.87
CA LEU A 229 5.48 -4.17 12.00
C LEU A 229 5.94 -4.03 13.46
N HIS A 230 7.20 -4.37 13.73
CA HIS A 230 7.80 -4.16 15.02
C HIS A 230 8.37 -2.73 15.15
N VAL A 231 7.84 -1.98 16.10
CA VAL A 231 8.32 -0.65 16.50
C VAL A 231 8.79 -0.73 17.95
N PRO A 232 10.09 -0.58 18.26
CA PRO A 232 10.62 -0.75 19.61
C PRO A 232 9.91 0.14 20.63
N GLY A 233 9.52 -0.45 21.77
CA GLY A 233 8.79 0.22 22.84
C GLY A 233 7.35 0.63 22.52
N ARG A 234 6.81 0.26 21.34
CA ARG A 234 5.46 0.62 20.89
C ARG A 234 4.63 -0.56 20.41
N SER A 235 5.24 -1.56 19.78
CA SER A 235 4.56 -2.79 19.39
C SER A 235 4.25 -3.69 20.59
N ASP A 236 3.18 -4.44 20.52
CA ASP A 236 2.64 -5.29 21.59
C ASP A 236 2.43 -6.75 21.14
N PHE A 237 3.29 -7.21 20.24
CA PHE A 237 3.22 -8.59 19.74
C PHE A 237 3.82 -9.61 20.73
N LEU A 238 4.69 -9.15 21.64
CA LEU A 238 5.25 -9.95 22.73
C LEU A 238 4.67 -9.51 24.08
N ASP A 239 4.51 -10.46 25.00
CA ASP A 239 4.19 -10.20 26.39
C ASP A 239 5.46 -9.80 27.19
N ALA A 240 5.30 -9.60 28.51
CA ALA A 240 6.39 -9.21 29.41
C ALA A 240 7.50 -10.28 29.52
N ASP A 241 7.18 -11.54 29.27
CA ASP A 241 8.12 -12.67 29.29
C ASP A 241 8.81 -12.88 27.93
N GLY A 242 8.51 -12.04 26.95
CA GLY A 242 9.05 -12.15 25.57
C GLY A 242 8.41 -13.26 24.73
N LYS A 243 7.28 -13.82 25.18
CA LYS A 243 6.49 -14.78 24.42
C LYS A 243 5.49 -14.07 23.53
N LEU A 244 5.03 -14.76 22.47
CA LEU A 244 3.97 -14.21 21.63
C LEU A 244 2.70 -13.96 22.46
N GLU A 245 2.14 -12.75 22.32
CA GLU A 245 0.93 -12.35 23.06
C GLU A 245 -0.19 -13.37 22.84
N THR A 246 -0.86 -13.79 23.91
CA THR A 246 -1.77 -14.94 23.91
C THR A 246 -2.95 -14.77 22.94
N GLY A 247 -3.55 -13.59 22.90
CA GLY A 247 -4.65 -13.30 22.00
C GLY A 247 -4.22 -13.28 20.54
N LEU A 248 -3.03 -12.74 20.25
CA LEU A 248 -2.43 -12.78 18.92
C LEU A 248 -2.13 -14.22 18.51
N ALA A 249 -1.52 -15.03 19.39
CA ALA A 249 -1.23 -16.43 19.12
C ALA A 249 -2.51 -17.21 18.76
N SER A 250 -3.57 -17.05 19.55
CA SER A 250 -4.87 -17.68 19.29
C SER A 250 -5.49 -17.19 17.96
N PHE A 251 -5.38 -15.91 17.67
CA PHE A 251 -5.86 -15.34 16.41
C PHE A 251 -5.14 -15.96 15.19
N LEU A 252 -3.81 -16.03 15.26
CA LEU A 252 -2.99 -16.61 14.18
C LEU A 252 -3.27 -18.10 13.98
N GLN A 253 -3.44 -18.87 15.07
CA GLN A 253 -3.84 -20.27 14.98
C GLN A 253 -5.17 -20.45 14.24
N ASN A 254 -6.14 -19.57 14.50
CA ASN A 254 -7.45 -19.60 13.84
C ASN A 254 -7.42 -19.16 12.37
N LEU A 255 -6.38 -18.42 11.93
CA LEU A 255 -6.18 -18.12 10.51
C LEU A 255 -5.67 -19.33 9.72
N GLY A 256 -5.06 -20.30 10.41
CA GLY A 256 -4.31 -21.39 9.79
C GLY A 256 -2.89 -20.99 9.38
N PRO A 257 -2.16 -21.91 8.72
CA PRO A 257 -0.77 -21.65 8.33
C PRO A 257 -0.71 -20.63 7.19
N VAL A 258 -0.28 -19.41 7.52
CA VAL A 258 -0.06 -18.32 6.54
C VAL A 258 1.39 -17.84 6.61
N PRO A 259 2.00 -17.40 5.49
CA PRO A 259 3.30 -16.76 5.54
C PRO A 259 3.26 -15.49 6.40
N ILE A 260 4.20 -15.38 7.34
CA ILE A 260 4.32 -14.22 8.22
C ILE A 260 5.63 -13.51 7.95
N ARG A 261 5.58 -12.24 7.61
CA ARG A 261 6.75 -11.38 7.46
C ARG A 261 6.83 -10.41 8.62
N LEU A 262 8.00 -10.35 9.23
CA LEU A 262 8.28 -9.39 10.29
C LEU A 262 9.02 -8.20 9.69
N ASN A 263 8.46 -7.02 9.80
CA ASN A 263 9.09 -5.78 9.38
C ASN A 263 9.53 -4.99 10.62
N GLY A 264 10.75 -4.47 10.61
CA GLY A 264 11.26 -3.58 11.65
C GLY A 264 11.07 -2.12 11.23
N PHE A 265 10.64 -1.28 12.17
CA PHE A 265 10.59 0.16 11.94
C PHE A 265 11.97 0.72 11.59
N ARG A 266 12.01 1.61 10.62
CA ARG A 266 13.17 2.40 10.17
C ARG A 266 12.79 3.87 10.08
N GLN A 267 13.75 4.77 10.32
CA GLN A 267 13.51 6.22 10.26
C GLN A 267 13.49 6.74 8.81
N HIS A 268 14.01 5.96 7.85
CA HIS A 268 14.09 6.38 6.45
C HIS A 268 12.71 6.79 5.89
N GLY A 269 12.61 8.00 5.37
CA GLY A 269 11.38 8.57 4.80
C GLY A 269 10.34 9.03 5.81
N VAL A 270 10.53 8.72 7.10
CA VAL A 270 9.61 9.09 8.17
C VAL A 270 9.66 10.58 8.47
N ARG A 271 8.54 11.16 8.94
CA ARG A 271 8.40 12.57 9.30
C ARG A 271 7.73 12.76 10.65
N GLY A 272 7.86 13.97 11.19
CA GLY A 272 7.21 14.35 12.44
C GLY A 272 7.76 13.60 13.64
N VAL A 273 6.89 13.27 14.60
CA VAL A 273 7.29 12.71 15.91
C VAL A 273 8.02 11.36 15.80
N ALA A 274 7.79 10.60 14.75
CA ALA A 274 8.39 9.28 14.61
C ALA A 274 9.85 9.32 14.14
N THR A 275 10.39 10.46 13.73
CA THR A 275 11.83 10.62 13.43
C THR A 275 12.72 10.40 14.65
N SER A 276 12.16 10.52 15.87
CA SER A 276 12.85 10.23 17.13
C SER A 276 12.62 8.81 17.66
N TRP A 277 11.82 7.99 16.98
CA TRP A 277 11.58 6.62 17.45
C TRP A 277 12.79 5.73 17.16
N PRO A 278 13.14 4.81 18.09
CA PRO A 278 14.24 3.90 17.86
C PRO A 278 13.94 2.94 16.69
N GLU A 279 14.96 2.66 15.90
CA GLU A 279 14.87 1.63 14.85
C GLU A 279 14.91 0.23 15.43
N ALA A 280 14.20 -0.69 14.83
CA ALA A 280 14.16 -2.08 15.28
C ALA A 280 15.51 -2.77 15.02
N GLY A 281 16.08 -3.34 16.08
CA GLY A 281 17.31 -4.12 16.01
C GLY A 281 17.08 -5.54 15.48
N ARG A 282 18.17 -6.14 14.96
CA ARG A 282 18.14 -7.52 14.50
C ARG A 282 17.72 -8.51 15.59
N ASP A 283 18.20 -8.31 16.80
CA ASP A 283 17.92 -9.20 17.92
C ASP A 283 16.45 -9.14 18.34
N GLU A 284 15.83 -7.96 18.28
CA GLU A 284 14.40 -7.79 18.57
C GLU A 284 13.55 -8.55 17.54
N LEU A 285 13.87 -8.39 16.26
CA LEU A 285 13.17 -9.11 15.18
C LEU A 285 13.39 -10.62 15.27
N THR A 286 14.61 -11.06 15.64
CA THR A 286 14.92 -12.47 15.84
C THR A 286 14.14 -13.06 17.01
N ARG A 287 14.01 -12.33 18.13
CA ARG A 287 13.17 -12.76 19.27
C ARG A 287 11.71 -12.90 18.86
N LEU A 288 11.17 -11.91 18.16
CA LEU A 288 9.79 -11.99 17.67
C LEU A 288 9.60 -13.16 16.69
N ALA A 289 10.56 -13.38 15.78
CA ALA A 289 10.52 -14.50 14.84
C ALA A 289 10.50 -15.85 15.56
N ARG A 290 11.32 -16.03 16.57
CA ARG A 290 11.32 -17.25 17.40
C ARG A 290 9.96 -17.43 18.10
N ALA A 291 9.46 -16.39 18.75
CA ALA A 291 8.16 -16.46 19.45
C ALA A 291 6.99 -16.85 18.52
N VAL A 292 7.02 -16.44 17.25
CA VAL A 292 6.04 -16.85 16.23
C VAL A 292 6.30 -18.29 15.77
N SER A 293 7.57 -18.64 15.48
CA SER A 293 7.95 -19.97 14.98
C SER A 293 7.69 -21.08 15.99
N ASP A 294 7.94 -20.82 17.28
CA ASP A 294 7.72 -21.78 18.37
C ASP A 294 6.24 -22.21 18.51
N ARG A 295 5.34 -21.44 17.92
CA ARG A 295 3.91 -21.75 17.87
C ARG A 295 3.48 -22.53 16.62
N GLY A 296 4.38 -22.75 15.65
CA GLY A 296 4.07 -23.48 14.42
C GLY A 296 3.04 -22.78 13.52
N LEU A 297 2.99 -21.44 13.54
CA LEU A 297 1.93 -20.64 12.91
C LEU A 297 2.12 -20.41 11.40
N GLY A 298 3.16 -20.96 10.81
CA GLY A 298 3.49 -20.81 9.40
C GLY A 298 4.96 -20.40 9.18
N PRO A 299 5.39 -20.27 7.93
CA PRO A 299 6.75 -19.82 7.63
C PRO A 299 6.94 -18.36 8.01
N VAL A 300 8.03 -18.07 8.73
CA VAL A 300 8.39 -16.71 9.18
C VAL A 300 9.57 -16.20 8.36
N SER A 301 9.44 -15.00 7.82
CA SER A 301 10.51 -14.32 7.09
C SER A 301 10.90 -13.00 7.76
N LEU A 302 12.19 -12.69 7.73
CA LEU A 302 12.76 -11.42 8.14
C LEU A 302 13.17 -10.61 6.92
N PRO A 303 13.13 -9.27 6.97
CA PRO A 303 13.69 -8.44 5.91
C PRO A 303 15.20 -8.71 5.80
N ALA A 304 15.72 -8.63 4.57
CA ALA A 304 17.16 -8.52 4.40
C ALA A 304 17.60 -7.22 5.08
N ILE A 305 18.35 -7.35 6.17
CA ILE A 305 18.90 -6.20 6.90
C ILE A 305 20.10 -5.73 6.05
N ILE A 306 19.88 -4.64 5.36
CA ILE A 306 20.95 -3.88 4.71
C ILE A 306 21.48 -2.85 5.72
#